data_6e70d8e357784a1c1a5a75ab861edfdd
#
_entry.id   6e70d8e357784a1c1a5a75ab861edfdd
#
_cell.length_a   1.000
_cell.length_b   1.000
_cell.length_c   1.000
_cell.angle_alpha   90.00
_cell.angle_beta   90.00
_cell.angle_gamma   90.00
#
_symmetry.space_group_name_H-M   'P 1'
#
loop_
_entity.id
_entity.type
_entity.pdbx_description
1 polymer ?
#
loop_
_entity_poly.entity_id
_entity_poly.type
_entity_poly.pdbx_seq_one_letter_code
_entity_poly.pdbx_strand_id
1 'polypeptide(L)'
;HSGNFSSKKNDFIVNAYTYKYPRPAVTTDCVIFSQLSIEASVLLIRRKHPPFQGHWAFPGGFLNMDEDAPTGALRELSEETTFSGIKLHQIGAFTKVDRDPRGRTISIAFWGVADPQQHRPQAADDAAAAAWVPLKDLPPLAFDHQDILNEAIKQAALL
;
A
#
# COMPACT_ATOMS: atom_id res chain seq x y z
N HIS A 1 -2.70 14.62 14.83
CA HIS A 1 -1.52 14.64 13.99
C HIS A 1 -1.78 14.19 12.62
N SER A 2 -2.71 14.07 12.36
CA SER A 2 -3.10 13.30 11.29
C SER A 2 -3.24 13.97 9.96
N GLY A 3 -3.53 15.18 9.89
CA GLY A 3 -3.94 15.73 8.62
C GLY A 3 -2.82 16.18 7.70
N ASN A 4 -1.63 16.17 8.16
CA ASN A 4 -0.55 16.77 7.39
C ASN A 4 0.29 15.80 6.60
N PHE A 5 -0.16 14.56 6.44
CA PHE A 5 0.60 13.54 5.75
C PHE A 5 0.89 13.88 4.30
N SER A 6 -0.01 14.58 3.67
CA SER A 6 0.10 14.90 2.26
C SER A 6 0.90 16.16 1.97
N SER A 7 1.29 16.89 3.00
CA SER A 7 1.83 18.23 2.82
C SER A 7 3.29 18.35 3.17
N LYS A 8 4.02 17.28 3.09
CA LYS A 8 5.39 17.24 3.56
C LYS A 8 6.33 18.22 2.88
N LYS A 9 5.99 18.72 1.71
CA LYS A 9 6.88 19.64 0.99
C LYS A 9 6.83 21.06 1.50
N ASN A 10 5.77 21.40 2.19
CA ASN A 10 5.54 22.76 2.66
C ASN A 10 5.16 22.75 4.12
N ASP A 11 5.93 22.09 4.91
CA ASP A 11 5.56 21.77 6.28
C ASP A 11 5.30 22.97 7.14
N PHE A 12 6.03 24.04 6.90
CA PHE A 12 5.90 25.25 7.73
C PHE A 12 4.61 26.03 7.46
N ILE A 13 3.83 25.67 6.44
CA ILE A 13 2.55 26.31 6.16
C ILE A 13 1.39 25.33 6.14
N VAL A 14 1.61 24.12 6.65
CA VAL A 14 0.58 23.11 6.70
C VAL A 14 -0.48 23.47 7.71
N ASN A 15 -1.73 23.31 7.34
CA ASN A 15 -2.85 23.44 8.26
C ASN A 15 -2.96 22.17 9.11
N ALA A 16 -2.92 22.34 10.42
CA ALA A 16 -3.22 21.26 11.33
C ALA A 16 -4.71 21.03 11.40
N TYR A 17 -5.12 19.76 11.44
CA TYR A 17 -6.52 19.40 11.63
C TYR A 17 -6.78 19.17 13.11
N THR A 18 -7.85 19.78 13.62
CA THR A 18 -8.28 19.60 15.01
C THR A 18 -9.68 19.05 15.03
N TYR A 19 -9.85 17.95 15.77
CA TYR A 19 -11.12 17.27 15.84
C TYR A 19 -11.61 17.20 17.28
N LYS A 20 -12.92 17.22 17.43
CA LYS A 20 -13.54 17.07 18.75
C LYS A 20 -13.30 15.67 19.32
N TYR A 21 -13.24 14.68 18.48
CA TYR A 21 -13.01 13.28 18.87
C TYR A 21 -11.78 12.74 18.17
N PRO A 22 -11.06 11.80 18.80
CA PRO A 22 -9.94 11.13 18.14
C PRO A 22 -10.38 10.42 16.86
N ARG A 23 -9.51 10.42 15.88
CA ARG A 23 -9.77 9.76 14.59
C ARG A 23 -8.56 8.94 14.18
N PRO A 24 -8.78 7.70 13.70
CA PRO A 24 -7.68 6.95 13.12
C PRO A 24 -7.27 7.54 11.79
N ALA A 25 -6.02 7.33 11.42
CA ALA A 25 -5.59 7.55 10.04
C ALA A 25 -6.06 6.40 9.17
N VAL A 26 -6.25 6.66 7.89
CA VAL A 26 -6.64 5.64 6.92
C VAL A 26 -5.58 5.57 5.83
N THR A 27 -5.12 4.34 5.55
CA THR A 27 -4.20 4.05 4.46
C THR A 27 -4.86 3.13 3.46
N THR A 28 -4.25 3.00 2.29
CA THR A 28 -4.58 1.96 1.31
C THR A 28 -3.34 1.14 1.03
N ASP A 29 -3.53 -0.13 0.70
CA ASP A 29 -2.45 -1.02 0.30
C ASP A 29 -2.92 -1.85 -0.89
N CYS A 30 -2.04 -2.05 -1.88
CA CYS A 30 -2.39 -2.74 -3.12
C CYS A 30 -1.58 -4.01 -3.30
N VAL A 31 -2.27 -5.15 -3.39
CA VAL A 31 -1.66 -6.44 -3.73
C VAL A 31 -1.85 -6.66 -5.22
N ILE A 32 -0.80 -6.48 -6.00
CA ILE A 32 -0.87 -6.63 -7.46
C ILE A 32 -0.17 -7.92 -7.85
N PHE A 33 -0.93 -8.87 -8.39
CA PHE A 33 -0.42 -10.15 -8.86
C PHE A 33 -0.02 -10.05 -10.32
N SER A 34 0.99 -10.81 -10.71
CA SER A 34 1.41 -10.90 -12.11
C SER A 34 0.46 -11.77 -12.94
N GLN A 35 -0.28 -12.66 -12.30
CA GLN A 35 -1.27 -13.55 -12.91
C GLN A 35 -2.11 -14.17 -11.80
N LEU A 36 -3.20 -14.82 -12.16
CA LEU A 36 -4.05 -15.52 -11.19
C LEU A 36 -3.65 -16.99 -11.10
N SER A 37 -2.52 -17.26 -10.47
CA SER A 37 -2.01 -18.59 -10.27
C SER A 37 -1.04 -18.61 -9.10
N ILE A 38 -0.79 -19.80 -8.54
CA ILE A 38 0.18 -19.97 -7.46
C ILE A 38 1.61 -19.64 -7.91
N GLU A 39 1.85 -19.64 -9.22
CA GLU A 39 3.14 -19.25 -9.79
C GLU A 39 3.31 -17.74 -9.91
N ALA A 40 2.36 -16.98 -9.45
CA ALA A 40 2.39 -15.52 -9.58
C ALA A 40 3.54 -14.90 -8.79
N SER A 41 3.94 -13.75 -9.27
CA SER A 41 4.71 -12.79 -8.47
C SER A 41 3.77 -11.70 -7.96
N VAL A 42 4.19 -11.00 -6.94
CA VAL A 42 3.50 -9.81 -6.46
C VAL A 42 4.42 -8.60 -6.55
N LEU A 43 3.81 -7.46 -6.77
CA LEU A 43 4.52 -6.19 -6.80
C LEU A 43 4.82 -5.75 -5.38
N LEU A 44 6.09 -5.55 -5.09
CA LEU A 44 6.53 -5.05 -3.78
C LEU A 44 7.38 -3.80 -3.97
N ILE A 45 7.33 -2.93 -2.99
CA ILE A 45 8.26 -1.82 -2.86
C ILE A 45 9.13 -2.05 -1.63
N ARG A 46 10.34 -1.49 -1.65
CA ARG A 46 11.22 -1.50 -0.48
C ARG A 46 11.12 -0.16 0.22
N ARG A 47 10.85 -0.19 1.51
CA ARG A 47 10.65 1.04 2.27
C ARG A 47 11.97 1.77 2.46
N LYS A 48 11.94 3.06 2.19
CA LYS A 48 13.11 3.94 2.28
C LYS A 48 13.27 4.54 3.68
N HIS A 49 12.16 4.67 4.42
CA HIS A 49 12.11 5.37 5.69
C HIS A 49 11.52 4.51 6.80
N PRO A 50 11.83 4.82 8.08
CA PRO A 50 11.13 4.15 9.19
C PRO A 50 9.63 4.47 9.19
N PRO A 51 8.77 3.61 9.79
CA PRO A 51 9.12 2.32 10.37
C PRO A 51 9.38 1.27 9.30
N PHE A 52 9.99 0.17 9.70
CA PHE A 52 10.32 -0.94 8.81
C PHE A 52 11.20 -0.52 7.63
N GLN A 53 12.14 0.37 7.88
CA GLN A 53 13.09 0.80 6.85
C GLN A 53 13.84 -0.39 6.27
N GLY A 54 13.92 -0.46 4.93
CA GLY A 54 14.56 -1.57 4.25
C GLY A 54 13.71 -2.81 4.08
N HIS A 55 12.57 -2.89 4.74
CA HIS A 55 11.62 -4.00 4.55
C HIS A 55 10.81 -3.80 3.28
N TRP A 56 10.34 -4.92 2.75
CA TRP A 56 9.45 -4.91 1.59
C TRP A 56 7.99 -4.79 2.04
N ALA A 57 7.20 -4.12 1.22
CA ALA A 57 5.81 -3.82 1.54
C ALA A 57 4.99 -3.74 0.25
N PHE A 58 3.67 -3.81 0.38
CA PHE A 58 2.81 -3.49 -0.76
C PHE A 58 2.79 -1.99 -0.98
N PRO A 59 2.64 -1.56 -2.25
CA PRO A 59 2.44 -0.14 -2.52
C PRO A 59 1.20 0.39 -1.81
N GLY A 60 1.30 1.57 -1.23
CA GLY A 60 0.21 2.17 -0.52
C GLY A 60 0.65 3.39 0.26
N GLY A 61 -0.29 4.02 0.92
CA GLY A 61 -0.04 5.20 1.72
C GLY A 61 -1.31 5.81 2.26
N PHE A 62 -1.18 6.97 2.87
CA PHE A 62 -2.29 7.64 3.53
C PHE A 62 -3.24 8.27 2.51
N LEU A 63 -4.55 8.14 2.79
CA LEU A 63 -5.56 8.80 1.99
C LEU A 63 -5.47 10.33 2.18
N ASN A 64 -5.68 11.05 1.08
CA ASN A 64 -5.94 12.47 1.15
C ASN A 64 -7.38 12.71 1.60
N MET A 65 -7.63 13.88 2.17
CA MET A 65 -8.95 14.20 2.74
C MET A 65 -10.04 14.31 1.69
N ASP A 66 -9.67 14.49 0.44
CA ASP A 66 -10.61 14.74 -0.66
C ASP A 66 -10.69 13.59 -1.65
N GLU A 67 -10.21 12.38 -1.28
CA GLU A 67 -10.27 11.23 -2.18
C GLU A 67 -10.87 10.01 -1.48
N ASP A 68 -11.56 9.18 -2.25
CA ASP A 68 -12.04 7.89 -1.73
C ASP A 68 -10.91 6.84 -1.79
N ALA A 69 -11.17 5.69 -1.19
CA ALA A 69 -10.14 4.66 -1.08
C ALA A 69 -9.66 4.12 -2.43
N PRO A 70 -10.53 3.80 -3.40
CA PRO A 70 -10.02 3.33 -4.70
C PRO A 70 -9.16 4.36 -5.41
N THR A 71 -9.53 5.62 -5.35
CA THR A 71 -8.76 6.71 -5.97
C THR A 71 -7.40 6.84 -5.30
N GLY A 72 -7.37 6.81 -3.98
CA GLY A 72 -6.11 6.90 -3.24
C GLY A 72 -5.20 5.71 -3.49
N ALA A 73 -5.77 4.51 -3.58
CA ALA A 73 -5.00 3.31 -3.87
C ALA A 73 -4.32 3.40 -5.23
N LEU A 74 -5.06 3.82 -6.27
CA LEU A 74 -4.49 3.99 -7.60
C LEU A 74 -3.44 5.09 -7.63
N ARG A 75 -3.67 6.17 -6.93
CA ARG A 75 -2.71 7.28 -6.85
C ARG A 75 -1.40 6.81 -6.22
N GLU A 76 -1.46 6.15 -5.07
CA GLU A 76 -0.26 5.67 -4.40
C GLU A 76 0.48 4.63 -5.24
N LEU A 77 -0.25 3.73 -5.88
CA LEU A 77 0.33 2.74 -6.77
C LEU A 77 1.11 3.41 -7.90
N SER A 78 0.51 4.41 -8.52
CA SER A 78 1.15 5.15 -9.61
C SER A 78 2.37 5.93 -9.13
N GLU A 79 2.25 6.60 -7.97
CA GLU A 79 3.35 7.41 -7.42
C GLU A 79 4.55 6.56 -7.03
N GLU A 80 4.32 5.36 -6.52
CA GLU A 80 5.41 4.52 -6.02
C GLU A 80 5.99 3.58 -7.06
N THR A 81 5.24 3.20 -8.08
CA THR A 81 5.68 2.18 -9.03
C THR A 81 5.51 2.56 -10.49
N THR A 82 4.88 3.68 -10.79
CA THR A 82 4.48 4.13 -12.13
C THR A 82 3.37 3.31 -12.79
N PHE A 83 2.78 2.36 -12.09
CA PHE A 83 1.68 1.55 -12.61
C PHE A 83 0.40 2.38 -12.66
N SER A 84 -0.37 2.19 -13.74
CA SER A 84 -1.66 2.85 -13.90
C SER A 84 -2.62 1.93 -14.65
N GLY A 85 -3.91 2.29 -14.64
CA GLY A 85 -4.91 1.55 -15.38
C GLY A 85 -5.23 0.15 -14.84
N ILE A 86 -4.86 -0.12 -13.59
CA ILE A 86 -5.11 -1.41 -12.96
C ILE A 86 -6.52 -1.43 -12.38
N LYS A 87 -7.26 -2.50 -12.67
CA LYS A 87 -8.56 -2.72 -12.03
C LYS A 87 -8.35 -3.26 -10.63
N LEU A 88 -8.83 -2.54 -9.62
CA LEU A 88 -8.68 -2.93 -8.23
C LEU A 88 -9.97 -3.52 -7.67
N HIS A 89 -9.82 -4.56 -6.86
CA HIS A 89 -10.91 -5.20 -6.12
C HIS A 89 -10.65 -5.01 -4.65
N GLN A 90 -11.64 -4.56 -3.90
CA GLN A 90 -11.45 -4.33 -2.47
C GLN A 90 -11.37 -5.67 -1.73
N ILE A 91 -10.32 -5.81 -0.94
CA ILE A 91 -10.13 -6.97 -0.07
C ILE A 91 -10.92 -6.78 1.23
N GLY A 92 -10.75 -5.64 1.86
CA GLY A 92 -11.39 -5.32 3.13
C GLY A 92 -10.55 -4.36 3.94
N ALA A 93 -10.95 -4.19 5.20
CA ALA A 93 -10.29 -3.32 6.14
C ALA A 93 -9.44 -4.14 7.12
N PHE A 94 -8.25 -3.65 7.41
CA PHE A 94 -7.33 -4.25 8.37
C PHE A 94 -7.19 -3.30 9.53
N THR A 95 -7.62 -3.74 10.71
CA THR A 95 -7.95 -2.84 11.81
C THR A 95 -7.30 -3.21 13.15
N LYS A 96 -6.33 -4.11 13.18
CA LYS A 96 -5.64 -4.41 14.43
C LYS A 96 -5.10 -3.13 15.05
N VAL A 97 -5.25 -2.99 16.35
CA VAL A 97 -4.97 -1.72 17.02
C VAL A 97 -3.52 -1.30 16.86
N ASP A 98 -2.61 -2.24 16.92
CA ASP A 98 -1.17 -1.98 16.91
C ASP A 98 -0.51 -2.36 15.58
N ARG A 99 -1.27 -2.46 14.50
CA ARG A 99 -0.73 -2.86 13.20
C ARG A 99 0.31 -1.89 12.65
N ASP A 100 0.24 -0.65 13.04
CA ASP A 100 1.18 0.40 12.61
C ASP A 100 1.74 1.10 13.84
N PRO A 101 3.06 1.06 14.05
CA PRO A 101 3.66 1.66 15.25
C PRO A 101 3.55 3.18 15.30
N ARG A 102 3.23 3.84 14.20
CA ARG A 102 3.10 5.30 14.18
C ARG A 102 1.83 5.79 14.86
N GLY A 103 0.80 4.95 14.95
CA GLY A 103 -0.46 5.34 15.56
C GLY A 103 -1.61 4.47 15.08
N ARG A 104 -2.82 4.85 15.49
CA ARG A 104 -4.03 4.11 15.12
C ARG A 104 -4.31 4.29 13.64
N THR A 105 -4.10 3.23 12.87
CA THR A 105 -4.19 3.28 11.41
C THR A 105 -5.01 2.09 10.91
N ILE A 106 -5.95 2.39 10.04
CA ILE A 106 -6.79 1.39 9.37
C ILE A 106 -6.38 1.35 7.91
N SER A 107 -6.10 0.17 7.38
CA SER A 107 -5.82 0.03 5.96
C SER A 107 -7.02 -0.53 5.23
N ILE A 108 -7.38 0.11 4.13
CA ILE A 108 -8.32 -0.44 3.15
C ILE A 108 -7.46 -1.06 2.06
N ALA A 109 -7.50 -2.38 1.94
CA ALA A 109 -6.62 -3.09 1.03
C ALA A 109 -7.35 -3.51 -0.25
N PHE A 110 -6.60 -3.57 -1.34
CA PHE A 110 -7.09 -3.91 -2.67
C PHE A 110 -6.19 -4.94 -3.31
N TRP A 111 -6.72 -5.69 -4.25
CA TRP A 111 -5.90 -6.54 -5.12
C TRP A 111 -6.25 -6.30 -6.59
N GLY A 112 -5.31 -6.63 -7.45
CA GLY A 112 -5.50 -6.54 -8.88
C GLY A 112 -4.46 -7.37 -9.60
N VAL A 113 -4.51 -7.35 -10.92
CA VAL A 113 -3.58 -8.09 -11.77
C VAL A 113 -2.97 -7.14 -12.79
N ALA A 114 -1.67 -7.26 -13.01
CA ALA A 114 -0.96 -6.50 -14.03
C ALA A 114 0.04 -7.40 -14.74
N ASP A 115 0.10 -7.27 -16.07
CA ASP A 115 1.03 -8.05 -16.88
C ASP A 115 2.46 -7.49 -16.68
N PRO A 116 3.43 -8.30 -16.22
CA PRO A 116 4.79 -7.82 -16.04
C PRO A 116 5.47 -7.33 -17.31
N GLN A 117 5.01 -7.77 -18.47
CA GLN A 117 5.56 -7.29 -19.73
C GLN A 117 5.14 -5.87 -20.05
N GLN A 118 3.96 -5.47 -19.55
CA GLN A 118 3.44 -4.12 -19.75
C GLN A 118 3.68 -3.21 -18.54
N HIS A 119 3.92 -3.80 -17.39
CA HIS A 119 4.11 -3.08 -16.13
C HIS A 119 5.45 -3.46 -15.52
N ARG A 120 6.46 -2.69 -15.83
CA ARG A 120 7.81 -2.87 -15.29
C ARG A 120 7.99 -1.92 -14.13
N PRO A 121 8.17 -2.44 -12.92
CA PRO A 121 8.23 -1.56 -11.75
C PRO A 121 9.46 -0.67 -11.78
N GLN A 122 9.24 0.58 -11.46
CA GLN A 122 10.30 1.57 -11.28
C GLN A 122 10.05 2.24 -9.93
N ALA A 123 11.06 2.19 -9.08
CA ALA A 123 10.97 2.88 -7.81
C ALA A 123 10.81 4.38 -8.06
N ALA A 124 9.84 4.98 -7.38
CA ALA A 124 9.54 6.39 -7.49
C ALA A 124 9.24 6.93 -6.09
N ASP A 125 9.29 8.24 -5.94
CA ASP A 125 9.04 8.93 -4.68
C ASP A 125 9.88 8.34 -3.55
N ASP A 126 9.23 7.84 -2.50
CA ASP A 126 9.88 7.38 -1.28
C ASP A 126 10.27 5.91 -1.31
N ALA A 127 10.09 5.22 -2.41
CA ALA A 127 10.49 3.81 -2.50
C ALA A 127 11.97 3.71 -2.86
N ALA A 128 12.71 2.85 -2.15
CA ALA A 128 14.11 2.57 -2.47
C ALA A 128 14.23 1.62 -3.66
N ALA A 129 13.22 0.77 -3.87
CA ALA A 129 13.18 -0.20 -4.96
C ALA A 129 11.74 -0.64 -5.19
N ALA A 130 11.46 -1.12 -6.39
CA ALA A 130 10.18 -1.76 -6.71
C ALA A 130 10.47 -2.98 -7.57
N ALA A 131 9.78 -4.08 -7.32
CA ALA A 131 10.07 -5.34 -8.01
C ALA A 131 8.88 -6.28 -8.02
N TRP A 132 8.81 -7.12 -9.03
CA TRP A 132 7.98 -8.32 -9.04
C TRP A 132 8.72 -9.40 -8.25
N VAL A 133 8.11 -9.93 -7.21
CA VAL A 133 8.71 -10.94 -6.33
C VAL A 133 7.86 -12.20 -6.35
N PRO A 134 8.43 -13.36 -6.68
CA PRO A 134 7.65 -14.60 -6.69
C PRO A 134 7.02 -14.90 -5.33
N LEU A 135 5.79 -15.37 -5.35
CA LEU A 135 5.10 -15.77 -4.10
C LEU A 135 5.90 -16.83 -3.33
N LYS A 136 6.67 -17.65 -4.03
CA LYS A 136 7.49 -18.69 -3.41
C LYS A 136 8.69 -18.14 -2.65
N ASP A 137 9.14 -16.95 -2.97
CA ASP A 137 10.39 -16.38 -2.46
C ASP A 137 10.18 -15.04 -1.78
N LEU A 138 9.07 -14.88 -1.07
CA LEU A 138 8.75 -13.62 -0.44
C LEU A 138 9.71 -13.31 0.72
N PRO A 139 10.23 -12.09 0.77
CA PRO A 139 10.95 -11.64 1.96
C PRO A 139 9.95 -11.37 3.09
N PRO A 140 10.44 -11.16 4.32
CA PRO A 140 9.57 -10.68 5.38
C PRO A 140 8.95 -9.35 4.99
N LEU A 141 7.63 -9.24 5.18
CA LEU A 141 6.90 -8.03 4.80
C LEU A 141 6.73 -7.10 5.99
N ALA A 142 6.67 -5.81 5.71
CA ALA A 142 6.44 -4.79 6.72
C ALA A 142 5.02 -4.87 7.28
N PHE A 143 4.82 -4.29 8.46
CA PHE A 143 3.50 -4.18 9.10
C PHE A 143 2.82 -5.55 9.19
N ASP A 144 1.52 -5.58 8.92
CA ASP A 144 0.72 -6.81 8.83
C ASP A 144 0.46 -7.19 7.36
N HIS A 145 1.37 -6.82 6.46
CA HIS A 145 1.18 -7.06 5.03
C HIS A 145 1.09 -8.54 4.68
N GLN A 146 1.67 -9.43 5.50
CA GLN A 146 1.49 -10.86 5.30
C GLN A 146 0.02 -11.26 5.47
N ASP A 147 -0.67 -10.68 6.43
CA ASP A 147 -2.11 -10.94 6.63
C ASP A 147 -2.92 -10.44 5.45
N ILE A 148 -2.56 -9.27 4.92
CA ILE A 148 -3.22 -8.72 3.73
C ILE A 148 -3.02 -9.66 2.54
N LEU A 149 -1.80 -10.15 2.34
CA LEU A 149 -1.50 -11.07 1.25
C LEU A 149 -2.31 -12.37 1.38
N ASN A 150 -2.36 -12.93 2.57
CA ASN A 150 -3.09 -14.17 2.80
C ASN A 150 -4.56 -14.03 2.40
N GLU A 151 -5.17 -12.89 2.75
CA GLU A 151 -6.56 -12.64 2.38
C GLU A 151 -6.72 -12.37 0.89
N ALA A 152 -5.76 -11.67 0.28
CA ALA A 152 -5.77 -11.42 -1.16
C ALA A 152 -5.69 -12.73 -1.96
N ILE A 153 -4.81 -13.64 -1.55
CA ILE A 153 -4.67 -14.94 -2.21
C ILE A 153 -5.99 -15.71 -2.14
N LYS A 154 -6.62 -15.69 -0.98
CA LYS A 154 -7.89 -16.38 -0.78
C LYS A 154 -8.97 -15.80 -1.68
N GLN A 155 -9.10 -14.48 -1.71
CA GLN A 155 -10.15 -13.82 -2.49
C GLN A 155 -9.92 -13.91 -3.99
N ALA A 156 -8.66 -13.88 -4.42
CA ALA A 156 -8.33 -14.05 -5.83
C ALA A 156 -8.37 -15.51 -6.28
N ALA A 157 -8.65 -16.44 -5.38
CA ALA A 157 -8.76 -17.87 -5.66
C ALA A 157 -7.47 -18.47 -6.24
N LEU A 158 -6.33 -18.12 -5.66
CA LEU A 158 -5.03 -18.66 -6.10
C LEU A 158 -4.67 -19.97 -5.41
N LEU A 159 -5.48 -20.44 -4.50
CA LEU A 159 -5.22 -21.67 -3.76
C LEU A 159 -5.57 -22.90 -4.59
#